data_4ce02aaed80269b5e369d672d368922b
#
_entry.id   4ce02aaed80269b5e369d672d368922b
#
_cell.length_a   1.000
_cell.length_b   1.000
_cell.length_c   1.000
_cell.angle_alpha   90.00
_cell.angle_beta   90.00
_cell.angle_gamma   90.00
#
_symmetry.space_group_name_H-M   'P 1'
#
loop_
_entity.id
_entity.type
_entity.pdbx_description
1 polymer ?
#
loop_
_entity_poly.entity_id
_entity_poly.type
_entity_poly.pdbx_seq_one_letter_code
_entity_poly.pdbx_strand_id
1 'polypeptide(L)'
;MGLLKKFFGNAGKPEGFMGRVMIAGMNMFHARVARWGMSRLKIDAPSRIAELGCGGGKNIRDLLEKYPSSHVTGLDYSPLSLEKAKEFNRDMITAGRCDVIEGDVSAMPFDDGSFDLATAFETIYFWPGLTRCFSEVRRIIKDGGHFMIVSESDGRDKPSQWFNGIIDAMNLYTPEEIESSLRSAGFKEIITEHHESQSWIVIVAKK
;
A
#
# COMPACT_ATOMS: atom_id res chain seq x y z
N MET A 1 -12.74 -26.00 -6.56
CA MET A 1 -11.44 -25.30 -6.47
C MET A 1 -11.16 -24.33 -7.63
N GLY A 2 -11.57 -24.62 -8.88
CA GLY A 2 -11.21 -23.76 -10.03
C GLY A 2 -11.79 -22.33 -10.04
N LEU A 3 -13.04 -22.12 -9.62
CA LEU A 3 -13.72 -20.82 -9.71
C LEU A 3 -13.21 -19.84 -8.63
N LEU A 4 -13.00 -20.32 -7.41
CA LEU A 4 -12.41 -19.54 -6.31
C LEU A 4 -10.96 -19.15 -6.60
N LYS A 5 -10.14 -20.08 -7.11
CA LYS A 5 -8.75 -19.79 -7.51
C LYS A 5 -8.71 -18.76 -8.65
N LYS A 6 -9.64 -18.82 -9.59
CA LYS A 6 -9.76 -17.85 -10.70
C LYS A 6 -10.23 -16.47 -10.19
N PHE A 7 -11.11 -16.44 -9.19
CA PHE A 7 -11.59 -15.19 -8.59
C PHE A 7 -10.45 -14.50 -7.79
N PHE A 8 -9.86 -15.20 -6.83
CA PHE A 8 -8.80 -14.65 -5.98
C PHE A 8 -7.45 -14.50 -6.69
N GLY A 9 -7.16 -15.30 -7.72
CA GLY A 9 -5.95 -15.16 -8.55
C GLY A 9 -5.83 -13.80 -9.26
N ASN A 10 -6.94 -13.06 -9.39
CA ASN A 10 -6.95 -11.71 -9.94
C ASN A 10 -6.67 -10.61 -8.88
N ALA A 11 -6.40 -10.97 -7.62
CA ALA A 11 -6.25 -9.96 -6.56
C ALA A 11 -5.05 -9.03 -6.79
N GLY A 12 -3.94 -9.56 -7.31
CA GLY A 12 -2.76 -8.76 -7.64
C GLY A 12 -2.96 -7.86 -8.88
N LYS A 13 -3.72 -8.31 -9.89
CA LYS A 13 -4.04 -7.54 -11.10
C LYS A 13 -5.49 -7.74 -11.51
N PRO A 14 -6.44 -7.01 -10.91
CA PRO A 14 -7.86 -7.15 -11.20
C PRO A 14 -8.19 -6.80 -12.65
N GLU A 15 -8.99 -7.66 -13.33
CA GLU A 15 -9.41 -7.47 -14.71
C GLU A 15 -10.92 -7.74 -14.90
N GLY A 16 -11.53 -7.04 -15.85
CA GLY A 16 -12.92 -7.22 -16.27
C GLY A 16 -13.95 -6.92 -15.18
N PHE A 17 -15.17 -7.44 -15.34
CA PHE A 17 -16.29 -7.20 -14.41
C PHE A 17 -16.00 -7.74 -13.00
N MET A 18 -15.42 -8.94 -12.90
CA MET A 18 -15.07 -9.55 -11.61
C MET A 18 -13.98 -8.75 -10.88
N GLY A 19 -13.03 -8.17 -11.62
CA GLY A 19 -12.03 -7.27 -11.06
C GLY A 19 -12.64 -6.00 -10.45
N ARG A 20 -13.67 -5.42 -11.09
CA ARG A 20 -14.41 -4.25 -10.55
C ARG A 20 -15.10 -4.58 -9.21
N VAL A 21 -15.76 -5.74 -9.12
CA VAL A 21 -16.38 -6.21 -7.87
C VAL A 21 -15.33 -6.44 -6.79
N MET A 22 -14.19 -7.02 -7.17
CA MET A 22 -13.07 -7.26 -6.26
C MET A 22 -12.49 -5.96 -5.70
N ILE A 23 -12.19 -4.95 -6.53
CA ILE A 23 -11.70 -3.63 -6.09
C ILE A 23 -12.68 -2.98 -5.11
N ALA A 24 -13.99 -3.01 -5.41
CA ALA A 24 -15.01 -2.47 -4.51
C ALA A 24 -15.04 -3.21 -3.16
N GLY A 25 -14.90 -4.53 -3.18
CA GLY A 25 -14.78 -5.36 -1.98
C GLY A 25 -13.53 -5.02 -1.17
N MET A 26 -12.37 -4.96 -1.80
CA MET A 26 -11.09 -4.61 -1.17
C MET A 26 -11.16 -3.24 -0.48
N ASN A 27 -11.68 -2.22 -1.16
CA ASN A 27 -11.88 -0.89 -0.58
C ASN A 27 -12.72 -0.91 0.71
N MET A 28 -13.72 -1.78 0.78
CA MET A 28 -14.61 -1.89 1.93
C MET A 28 -13.99 -2.72 3.07
N PHE A 29 -13.41 -3.89 2.74
CA PHE A 29 -12.88 -4.83 3.74
C PHE A 29 -11.62 -4.28 4.41
N HIS A 30 -10.70 -3.69 3.65
CA HIS A 30 -9.45 -3.17 4.19
C HIS A 30 -9.57 -1.78 4.84
N ALA A 31 -10.73 -1.10 4.73
CA ALA A 31 -10.92 0.24 5.31
C ALA A 31 -10.71 0.31 6.84
N ARG A 32 -10.94 -0.80 7.57
CA ARG A 32 -10.75 -0.84 9.02
C ARG A 32 -9.28 -0.90 9.41
N VAL A 33 -8.53 -1.80 8.77
CA VAL A 33 -7.09 -1.94 9.03
C VAL A 33 -6.33 -0.70 8.57
N ALA A 34 -6.69 -0.12 7.41
CA ALA A 34 -6.09 1.12 6.92
C ALA A 34 -6.28 2.29 7.89
N ARG A 35 -7.51 2.51 8.39
CA ARG A 35 -7.78 3.56 9.39
C ARG A 35 -7.04 3.33 10.70
N TRP A 36 -6.99 2.07 11.18
CA TRP A 36 -6.20 1.74 12.35
C TRP A 36 -4.72 2.05 12.14
N GLY A 37 -4.12 1.60 11.03
CA GLY A 37 -2.72 1.89 10.70
C GLY A 37 -2.46 3.40 10.61
N MET A 38 -3.30 4.14 9.88
CA MET A 38 -3.18 5.61 9.78
C MET A 38 -3.26 6.30 11.15
N SER A 39 -3.99 5.76 12.11
CA SER A 39 -4.08 6.32 13.47
C SER A 39 -2.76 6.18 14.26
N ARG A 40 -1.90 5.25 13.87
CA ARG A 40 -0.58 5.02 14.51
C ARG A 40 0.51 5.92 13.94
N LEU A 41 0.30 6.50 12.76
CA LEU A 41 1.26 7.39 12.13
C LEU A 41 1.31 8.73 12.87
N LYS A 42 2.40 8.96 13.61
CA LYS A 42 2.66 10.17 14.42
C LYS A 42 3.82 10.93 13.80
N ILE A 43 3.53 11.66 12.74
CA ILE A 43 4.47 12.53 12.04
C ILE A 43 3.83 13.90 11.82
N ASP A 44 4.65 14.92 11.59
CA ASP A 44 4.18 16.21 11.11
C ASP A 44 3.44 16.04 9.78
N ALA A 45 2.49 16.92 9.49
CA ALA A 45 1.68 16.82 8.27
C ALA A 45 2.56 16.84 7.02
N PRO A 46 2.64 15.74 6.25
CA PRO A 46 3.46 15.67 5.04
C PRO A 46 2.87 16.55 3.95
N SER A 47 3.72 17.20 3.16
CA SER A 47 3.25 18.00 2.00
C SER A 47 2.94 17.10 0.81
N ARG A 48 3.79 16.09 0.56
CA ARG A 48 3.66 15.17 -0.58
C ARG A 48 3.68 13.73 -0.11
N ILE A 49 2.66 12.98 -0.50
CA ILE A 49 2.47 11.57 -0.13
C ILE A 49 2.43 10.71 -1.39
N ALA A 50 3.17 9.60 -1.40
CA ALA A 50 3.04 8.53 -2.39
C ALA A 50 2.23 7.36 -1.78
N GLU A 51 1.12 6.99 -2.41
CA GLU A 51 0.36 5.78 -2.07
C GLU A 51 0.68 4.68 -3.08
N LEU A 52 1.39 3.65 -2.64
CA LEU A 52 2.00 2.62 -3.48
C LEU A 52 1.12 1.36 -3.52
N GLY A 53 0.63 1.00 -4.72
CA GLY A 53 -0.41 -0.02 -4.89
C GLY A 53 -1.77 0.53 -4.48
N CYS A 54 -2.14 1.69 -5.02
CA CYS A 54 -3.31 2.45 -4.56
C CYS A 54 -4.68 1.79 -4.84
N GLY A 55 -4.71 0.72 -5.65
CA GLY A 55 -5.92 -0.03 -5.96
C GLY A 55 -7.08 0.86 -6.41
N GLY A 56 -8.22 0.76 -5.76
CA GLY A 56 -9.40 1.59 -6.05
C GLY A 56 -9.37 3.01 -5.48
N GLY A 57 -8.26 3.45 -4.89
CA GLY A 57 -8.03 4.84 -4.46
C GLY A 57 -8.69 5.26 -3.15
N LYS A 58 -9.23 4.31 -2.36
CA LYS A 58 -9.87 4.63 -1.07
C LYS A 58 -8.86 5.24 -0.08
N ASN A 59 -7.66 4.66 0.03
CA ASN A 59 -6.62 5.15 0.94
C ASN A 59 -6.10 6.53 0.52
N ILE A 60 -6.06 6.85 -0.79
CA ILE A 60 -5.78 8.21 -1.27
C ILE A 60 -6.75 9.20 -0.64
N ARG A 61 -8.06 8.91 -0.67
CA ARG A 61 -9.10 9.75 -0.07
C ARG A 61 -8.88 9.92 1.43
N ASP A 62 -8.65 8.83 2.14
CA ASP A 62 -8.46 8.84 3.59
C ASP A 62 -7.21 9.63 4.01
N LEU A 63 -6.12 9.55 3.22
CA LEU A 63 -4.91 10.35 3.41
C LEU A 63 -5.17 11.84 3.19
N LEU A 64 -5.94 12.20 2.13
CA LEU A 64 -6.31 13.59 1.84
C LEU A 64 -7.25 14.19 2.90
N GLU A 65 -8.10 13.38 3.52
CA GLU A 65 -8.94 13.78 4.65
C GLU A 65 -8.12 13.97 5.93
N LYS A 66 -7.18 13.04 6.21
CA LYS A 66 -6.28 13.13 7.37
C LYS A 66 -5.32 14.32 7.28
N TYR A 67 -4.82 14.62 6.08
CA TYR A 67 -3.85 15.67 5.80
C TYR A 67 -4.41 16.66 4.75
N PRO A 68 -5.27 17.61 5.16
CA PRO A 68 -5.99 18.48 4.22
C PRO A 68 -5.11 19.37 3.34
N SER A 69 -3.88 19.65 3.75
CA SER A 69 -2.91 20.46 3.00
C SER A 69 -1.98 19.64 2.10
N SER A 70 -2.09 18.32 2.12
CA SER A 70 -1.21 17.43 1.36
C SER A 70 -1.67 17.27 -0.09
N HIS A 71 -0.70 16.89 -0.93
CA HIS A 71 -0.93 16.32 -2.25
C HIS A 71 -0.60 14.83 -2.21
N VAL A 72 -1.50 13.99 -2.70
CA VAL A 72 -1.32 12.53 -2.74
C VAL A 72 -1.17 12.04 -4.17
N THR A 73 -0.10 11.32 -4.47
CA THR A 73 0.09 10.62 -5.73
C THR A 73 -0.08 9.12 -5.52
N GLY A 74 -1.13 8.56 -6.11
CA GLY A 74 -1.36 7.11 -6.13
C GLY A 74 -0.61 6.45 -7.29
N LEU A 75 0.09 5.36 -7.01
CA LEU A 75 0.75 4.51 -8.00
C LEU A 75 0.10 3.13 -8.00
N ASP A 76 -0.21 2.60 -9.17
CA ASP A 76 -0.62 1.21 -9.35
C ASP A 76 -0.20 0.72 -10.75
N TYR A 77 0.02 -0.58 -10.91
CA TYR A 77 0.36 -1.16 -12.21
C TYR A 77 -0.85 -1.72 -12.97
N SER A 78 -2.03 -1.79 -12.31
CA SER A 78 -3.28 -2.30 -12.89
C SER A 78 -4.08 -1.16 -13.56
N PRO A 79 -4.30 -1.19 -14.88
CA PRO A 79 -5.11 -0.18 -15.56
C PRO A 79 -6.52 -0.05 -14.99
N LEU A 80 -7.14 -1.16 -14.55
CA LEU A 80 -8.47 -1.14 -13.95
C LEU A 80 -8.46 -0.48 -12.56
N SER A 81 -7.43 -0.73 -11.74
CA SER A 81 -7.25 -0.04 -10.46
C SER A 81 -7.13 1.47 -10.67
N LEU A 82 -6.30 1.89 -11.64
CA LEU A 82 -6.12 3.30 -11.98
C LEU A 82 -7.42 3.97 -12.46
N GLU A 83 -8.20 3.29 -13.32
CA GLU A 83 -9.53 3.77 -13.75
C GLU A 83 -10.42 4.04 -12.53
N LYS A 84 -10.49 3.08 -11.60
CA LYS A 84 -11.31 3.18 -10.40
C LYS A 84 -10.80 4.21 -9.40
N ALA A 85 -9.49 4.30 -9.20
CA ALA A 85 -8.89 5.31 -8.33
C ALA A 85 -9.15 6.73 -8.86
N LYS A 86 -9.03 6.96 -10.17
CA LYS A 86 -9.34 8.24 -10.83
C LYS A 86 -10.83 8.60 -10.73
N GLU A 87 -11.71 7.61 -10.92
CA GLU A 87 -13.15 7.80 -10.78
C GLU A 87 -13.51 8.21 -9.33
N PHE A 88 -12.97 7.47 -8.35
CA PHE A 88 -13.24 7.67 -6.94
C PHE A 88 -12.72 8.99 -6.38
N ASN A 89 -11.59 9.49 -6.91
CA ASN A 89 -10.93 10.72 -6.45
C ASN A 89 -11.06 11.90 -7.45
N ARG A 90 -12.04 11.87 -8.36
CA ARG A 90 -12.19 12.85 -9.44
C ARG A 90 -12.22 14.29 -8.94
N ASP A 91 -12.94 14.56 -7.86
CA ASP A 91 -13.02 15.89 -7.24
C ASP A 91 -11.67 16.37 -6.69
N MET A 92 -10.89 15.48 -6.07
CA MET A 92 -9.55 15.79 -5.57
C MET A 92 -8.53 15.99 -6.68
N ILE A 93 -8.66 15.23 -7.78
CA ILE A 93 -7.85 15.43 -8.99
C ILE A 93 -8.17 16.78 -9.61
N THR A 94 -9.46 17.13 -9.75
CA THR A 94 -9.89 18.42 -10.27
C THR A 94 -9.42 19.59 -9.39
N ALA A 95 -9.36 19.38 -8.08
CA ALA A 95 -8.83 20.36 -7.13
C ALA A 95 -7.28 20.47 -7.13
N GLY A 96 -6.57 19.69 -7.94
CA GLY A 96 -5.11 19.67 -7.99
C GLY A 96 -4.43 19.07 -6.74
N ARG A 97 -5.14 18.25 -5.98
CA ARG A 97 -4.66 17.63 -4.73
C ARG A 97 -4.31 16.15 -4.86
N CYS A 98 -4.60 15.55 -6.00
CA CYS A 98 -4.40 14.13 -6.24
C CYS A 98 -3.95 13.88 -7.67
N ASP A 99 -2.95 13.02 -7.83
CA ASP A 99 -2.59 12.36 -9.09
C ASP A 99 -2.72 10.85 -8.95
N VAL A 100 -3.06 10.18 -10.04
CA VAL A 100 -3.09 8.71 -10.13
C VAL A 100 -2.36 8.30 -11.40
N ILE A 101 -1.24 7.61 -11.23
CA ILE A 101 -0.32 7.25 -12.31
C ILE A 101 -0.07 5.76 -12.39
N GLU A 102 0.24 5.28 -13.58
CA GLU A 102 0.67 3.90 -13.82
C GLU A 102 2.17 3.75 -13.51
N GLY A 103 2.53 2.68 -12.80
CA GLY A 103 3.92 2.38 -12.52
C GLY A 103 4.12 1.11 -11.71
N ASP A 104 5.35 0.59 -11.78
CA ASP A 104 5.82 -0.56 -11.01
C ASP A 104 6.60 -0.06 -9.79
N VAL A 105 6.27 -0.59 -8.61
CA VAL A 105 6.93 -0.24 -7.33
C VAL A 105 8.42 -0.60 -7.31
N SER A 106 8.89 -1.46 -8.21
CA SER A 106 10.30 -1.83 -8.34
C SER A 106 11.12 -0.89 -9.24
N ALA A 107 10.45 0.07 -9.93
CA ALA A 107 11.05 1.07 -10.81
C ALA A 107 10.08 2.24 -11.00
N MET A 108 9.93 3.06 -9.96
CA MET A 108 8.92 4.13 -9.93
C MET A 108 9.33 5.36 -10.77
N PRO A 109 8.40 5.96 -11.53
CA PRO A 109 8.67 7.12 -12.39
C PRO A 109 8.68 8.43 -11.58
N PHE A 110 9.40 8.46 -10.46
CA PHE A 110 9.54 9.61 -9.58
C PHE A 110 11.01 9.99 -9.41
N ASP A 111 11.27 11.27 -9.24
CA ASP A 111 12.60 11.76 -8.89
C ASP A 111 12.96 11.39 -7.45
N ASP A 112 14.27 11.34 -7.16
CA ASP A 112 14.80 11.12 -5.81
C ASP A 112 14.30 12.19 -4.85
N GLY A 113 13.93 11.78 -3.63
CA GLY A 113 13.52 12.71 -2.58
C GLY A 113 12.28 13.54 -2.92
N SER A 114 11.31 12.97 -3.64
CA SER A 114 10.08 13.67 -4.06
C SER A 114 9.00 13.72 -3.00
N PHE A 115 8.99 12.78 -2.04
CA PHE A 115 7.90 12.60 -1.09
C PHE A 115 8.36 12.70 0.36
N ASP A 116 7.50 13.25 1.21
CA ASP A 116 7.71 13.30 2.67
C ASP A 116 7.27 11.98 3.33
N LEU A 117 6.26 11.32 2.73
CA LEU A 117 5.70 10.06 3.17
C LEU A 117 5.42 9.17 1.97
N ALA A 118 5.79 7.89 2.07
CA ALA A 118 5.22 6.83 1.23
C ALA A 118 4.36 5.90 2.10
N THR A 119 3.28 5.36 1.53
CA THR A 119 2.38 4.42 2.20
C THR A 119 2.13 3.20 1.32
N ALA A 120 1.93 2.05 1.97
CA ALA A 120 1.57 0.79 1.32
C ALA A 120 0.54 0.06 2.21
N PHE A 121 -0.71 0.02 1.77
CA PHE A 121 -1.80 -0.66 2.48
C PHE A 121 -2.19 -1.94 1.74
N GLU A 122 -2.05 -3.09 2.38
CA GLU A 122 -2.47 -4.38 1.85
C GLU A 122 -1.90 -4.70 0.46
N THR A 123 -0.63 -4.40 0.20
CA THR A 123 -0.06 -4.53 -1.16
C THR A 123 1.33 -5.16 -1.24
N ILE A 124 2.15 -5.08 -0.18
CA ILE A 124 3.57 -5.51 -0.22
C ILE A 124 3.76 -6.99 -0.56
N TYR A 125 2.76 -7.82 -0.29
CA TYR A 125 2.78 -9.25 -0.58
C TYR A 125 2.66 -9.57 -2.08
N PHE A 126 2.38 -8.57 -2.93
CA PHE A 126 2.43 -8.67 -4.39
C PHE A 126 3.72 -8.08 -4.99
N TRP A 127 4.60 -7.51 -4.18
CA TRP A 127 5.77 -6.81 -4.68
C TRP A 127 6.89 -7.77 -5.11
N PRO A 128 7.57 -7.51 -6.23
CA PRO A 128 8.63 -8.39 -6.75
C PRO A 128 9.94 -8.23 -5.96
N GLY A 129 10.01 -8.82 -4.77
CA GLY A 129 11.20 -8.77 -3.89
C GLY A 129 11.24 -7.52 -3.02
N LEU A 130 11.01 -7.70 -1.72
CA LEU A 130 10.84 -6.59 -0.76
C LEU A 130 12.03 -5.64 -0.74
N THR A 131 13.26 -6.14 -0.56
CA THR A 131 14.45 -5.29 -0.41
C THR A 131 14.66 -4.38 -1.63
N ARG A 132 14.44 -4.90 -2.85
CA ARG A 132 14.55 -4.09 -4.08
C ARG A 132 13.49 -2.99 -4.10
N CYS A 133 12.23 -3.35 -3.85
CA CYS A 133 11.14 -2.38 -3.83
C CYS A 133 11.32 -1.35 -2.72
N PHE A 134 11.74 -1.77 -1.54
CA PHE A 134 12.00 -0.84 -0.42
C PHE A 134 13.18 0.10 -0.69
N SER A 135 14.21 -0.35 -1.43
CA SER A 135 15.28 0.54 -1.88
C SER A 135 14.75 1.63 -2.81
N GLU A 136 13.83 1.27 -3.69
CA GLU A 136 13.17 2.21 -4.59
C GLU A 136 12.24 3.17 -3.84
N VAL A 137 11.47 2.68 -2.84
CA VAL A 137 10.69 3.54 -1.92
C VAL A 137 11.63 4.50 -1.19
N ARG A 138 12.76 4.02 -0.67
CA ARG A 138 13.74 4.88 0.00
C ARG A 138 14.32 5.94 -0.93
N ARG A 139 14.53 5.64 -2.20
CA ARG A 139 15.01 6.60 -3.20
C ARG A 139 14.06 7.79 -3.34
N ILE A 140 12.77 7.52 -3.49
CA ILE A 140 11.75 8.57 -3.73
C ILE A 140 11.39 9.38 -2.48
N ILE A 141 11.68 8.88 -1.27
CA ILE A 141 11.43 9.60 -0.02
C ILE A 141 12.57 10.59 0.26
N LYS A 142 12.24 11.78 0.74
CA LYS A 142 13.19 12.78 1.24
C LYS A 142 13.96 12.28 2.46
N ASP A 143 15.15 12.82 2.69
CA ASP A 143 15.89 12.55 3.93
C ASP A 143 15.04 13.00 5.14
N GLY A 144 14.93 12.12 6.14
CA GLY A 144 14.06 12.31 7.30
C GLY A 144 12.58 11.98 7.04
N GLY A 145 12.18 11.66 5.81
CA GLY A 145 10.82 11.22 5.46
C GLY A 145 10.55 9.78 5.90
N HIS A 146 9.29 9.35 5.76
CA HIS A 146 8.80 8.10 6.34
C HIS A 146 8.19 7.17 5.30
N PHE A 147 8.29 5.88 5.56
CA PHE A 147 7.55 4.84 4.86
C PHE A 147 6.66 4.08 5.84
N MET A 148 5.36 4.02 5.57
CA MET A 148 4.39 3.29 6.36
C MET A 148 3.84 2.10 5.59
N ILE A 149 3.90 0.93 6.21
CA ILE A 149 3.30 -0.32 5.74
C ILE A 149 2.19 -0.70 6.69
N VAL A 150 1.01 -1.05 6.15
CA VAL A 150 -0.12 -1.57 6.93
C VAL A 150 -0.56 -2.89 6.32
N SER A 151 -0.71 -3.91 7.16
CA SER A 151 -1.19 -5.23 6.75
C SER A 151 -2.16 -5.82 7.77
N GLU A 152 -3.22 -6.49 7.29
CA GLU A 152 -4.15 -7.23 8.13
C GLU A 152 -3.59 -8.60 8.58
N SER A 153 -2.42 -8.97 8.04
CA SER A 153 -1.73 -10.22 8.39
C SER A 153 -0.33 -9.95 8.91
N ASP A 154 0.05 -10.69 9.94
CA ASP A 154 1.42 -10.80 10.45
C ASP A 154 2.20 -11.98 9.81
N GLY A 155 1.66 -12.57 8.75
CA GLY A 155 2.24 -13.72 8.06
C GLY A 155 2.08 -15.07 8.78
N ARG A 156 1.52 -15.09 10.00
CA ARG A 156 1.39 -16.28 10.86
C ARG A 156 -0.05 -16.74 11.02
N ASP A 157 -1.02 -15.90 10.71
CA ASP A 157 -2.43 -16.21 10.85
C ASP A 157 -2.92 -17.23 9.80
N LYS A 158 -3.82 -18.13 10.24
CA LYS A 158 -4.35 -19.21 9.41
C LYS A 158 -5.13 -18.75 8.17
N PRO A 159 -5.97 -17.68 8.24
CA PRO A 159 -6.65 -17.17 7.05
C PRO A 159 -5.68 -16.75 5.96
N SER A 160 -4.65 -15.96 6.28
CA SER A 160 -3.66 -15.49 5.31
C SER A 160 -2.83 -16.63 4.71
N GLN A 161 -2.45 -17.62 5.52
CA GLN A 161 -1.79 -18.83 5.04
C GLN A 161 -2.67 -19.61 4.05
N TRP A 162 -3.99 -19.67 4.30
CA TRP A 162 -4.93 -20.30 3.38
C TRP A 162 -5.04 -19.53 2.05
N PHE A 163 -5.12 -18.18 2.09
CA PHE A 163 -5.12 -17.34 0.89
C PHE A 163 -3.83 -17.47 0.10
N ASN A 164 -2.67 -17.50 0.76
CA ASN A 164 -1.37 -17.72 0.13
C ASN A 164 -1.30 -19.04 -0.66
N GLY A 165 -1.99 -20.07 -0.19
CA GLY A 165 -2.12 -21.34 -0.92
C GLY A 165 -3.02 -21.29 -2.16
N ILE A 166 -3.80 -20.20 -2.36
CA ILE A 166 -4.75 -20.03 -3.45
C ILE A 166 -4.30 -18.97 -4.45
N ILE A 167 -3.65 -17.91 -3.98
CA ILE A 167 -3.21 -16.77 -4.78
C ILE A 167 -1.73 -16.97 -5.15
N ASP A 168 -1.46 -17.46 -6.35
CA ASP A 168 -0.11 -17.86 -6.78
C ASP A 168 0.93 -16.71 -6.76
N ALA A 169 0.49 -15.44 -6.81
CA ALA A 169 1.36 -14.26 -6.81
C ALA A 169 1.53 -13.63 -5.42
N MET A 170 0.91 -14.18 -4.38
CA MET A 170 0.96 -13.63 -3.03
C MET A 170 2.14 -14.25 -2.25
N ASN A 171 2.90 -13.42 -1.56
CA ASN A 171 3.94 -13.84 -0.63
C ASN A 171 3.61 -13.33 0.76
N LEU A 172 3.48 -14.22 1.73
CA LEU A 172 3.33 -13.81 3.12
C LEU A 172 4.69 -13.49 3.73
N TYR A 173 4.72 -12.39 4.48
CA TYR A 173 5.92 -11.96 5.19
C TYR A 173 5.60 -11.75 6.66
N THR A 174 6.50 -12.19 7.53
CA THR A 174 6.45 -11.86 8.95
C THR A 174 6.98 -10.43 9.19
N PRO A 175 6.63 -9.79 10.31
CA PRO A 175 7.18 -8.48 10.66
C PRO A 175 8.70 -8.43 10.64
N GLU A 176 9.36 -9.51 11.12
CA GLU A 176 10.81 -9.61 11.16
C GLU A 176 11.45 -9.67 9.76
N GLU A 177 10.81 -10.35 8.80
CA GLU A 177 11.24 -10.37 7.39
C GLU A 177 11.08 -9.01 6.73
N ILE A 178 9.97 -8.30 7.01
CA ILE A 178 9.73 -6.95 6.53
C ILE A 178 10.77 -5.99 7.11
N GLU A 179 11.01 -6.02 8.43
CA GLU A 179 12.03 -5.18 9.09
C GLU A 179 13.44 -5.47 8.56
N SER A 180 13.79 -6.74 8.39
CA SER A 180 15.08 -7.14 7.81
C SER A 180 15.28 -6.56 6.42
N SER A 181 14.23 -6.62 5.58
CA SER A 181 14.23 -6.06 4.23
C SER A 181 14.32 -4.54 4.22
N LEU A 182 13.64 -3.85 5.17
CA LEU A 182 13.72 -2.40 5.35
C LEU A 182 15.15 -1.97 5.76
N ARG A 183 15.76 -2.68 6.74
CA ARG A 183 17.15 -2.41 7.15
C ARG A 183 18.12 -2.63 6.00
N SER A 184 17.95 -3.72 5.23
CA SER A 184 18.76 -4.02 4.05
C SER A 184 18.62 -2.95 2.95
N ALA A 185 17.45 -2.32 2.82
CA ALA A 185 17.21 -1.19 1.94
C ALA A 185 17.76 0.14 2.48
N GLY A 186 18.26 0.17 3.72
CA GLY A 186 18.90 1.33 4.34
C GLY A 186 17.95 2.23 5.15
N PHE A 187 16.74 1.78 5.47
CA PHE A 187 15.88 2.48 6.43
C PHE A 187 16.40 2.36 7.86
N LYS A 188 16.11 3.38 8.66
CA LYS A 188 16.46 3.48 10.08
C LYS A 188 15.20 3.68 10.92
N GLU A 189 15.32 3.67 12.24
CA GLU A 189 14.21 3.95 13.17
C GLU A 189 12.92 3.22 12.78
N ILE A 190 13.00 1.88 12.64
CA ILE A 190 11.86 1.05 12.27
C ILE A 190 11.05 0.74 13.52
N ILE A 191 9.77 1.07 13.50
CA ILE A 191 8.81 0.84 14.58
C ILE A 191 7.70 -0.06 14.04
N THR A 192 7.48 -1.18 14.72
CA THR A 192 6.40 -2.12 14.42
C THR A 192 5.40 -2.12 15.57
N GLU A 193 4.13 -1.90 15.25
CA GLU A 193 3.02 -2.04 16.20
C GLU A 193 2.07 -3.14 15.73
N HIS A 194 1.60 -3.93 16.68
CA HIS A 194 0.59 -4.97 16.48
C HIS A 194 -0.77 -4.50 17.02
N HIS A 195 -1.84 -4.93 16.36
CA HIS A 195 -3.17 -4.74 16.91
C HIS A 195 -3.41 -5.71 18.09
N GLU A 196 -4.09 -5.25 19.13
CA GLU A 196 -4.26 -6.01 20.38
C GLU A 196 -5.00 -7.35 20.22
N SER A 197 -5.90 -7.47 19.24
CA SER A 197 -6.79 -8.62 19.09
C SER A 197 -6.92 -9.14 17.65
N GLN A 198 -6.19 -8.57 16.71
CA GLN A 198 -6.16 -8.98 15.30
C GLN A 198 -4.71 -9.22 14.88
N SER A 199 -4.51 -9.94 13.79
CA SER A 199 -3.17 -10.12 13.19
C SER A 199 -2.66 -8.88 12.45
N TRP A 200 -3.28 -7.71 12.67
CA TRP A 200 -2.91 -6.48 11.98
C TRP A 200 -1.60 -5.92 12.48
N ILE A 201 -0.81 -5.47 11.54
CA ILE A 201 0.46 -4.81 11.82
C ILE A 201 0.54 -3.46 11.11
N VAL A 202 1.25 -2.54 11.71
CA VAL A 202 1.73 -1.31 11.08
C VAL A 202 3.23 -1.20 11.32
N ILE A 203 3.98 -0.92 10.27
CA ILE A 203 5.42 -0.71 10.34
C ILE A 203 5.69 0.68 9.78
N VAL A 204 6.39 1.51 10.55
CA VAL A 204 6.84 2.84 10.13
C VAL A 204 8.35 2.86 10.15
N ALA A 205 8.96 3.20 9.04
CA ALA A 205 10.40 3.29 8.88
C ALA A 205 10.80 4.69 8.40
N LYS A 206 11.92 5.22 8.91
CA LYS A 206 12.45 6.53 8.54
C LYS A 206 13.68 6.39 7.65
N LYS A 207 13.79 7.24 6.63
CA LYS A 207 14.96 7.30 5.76
C LYS A 207 16.17 7.95 6.41
#